data_1a0131f919eabbf157d5b80fc8f18790
#
_entry.id   1a0131f919eabbf157d5b80fc8f18790
#
_cell.length_a   1.000
_cell.length_b   1.000
_cell.length_c   1.000
_cell.angle_alpha   90.00
_cell.angle_beta   90.00
_cell.angle_gamma   90.00
#
_symmetry.space_group_name_H-M   'P 1'
#
loop_
_entity.id
_entity.type
_entity.pdbx_description
1 polymer ?
#
loop_
_entity_poly.entity_id
_entity_poly.type
_entity_poly.pdbx_seq_one_letter_code
_entity_poly.pdbx_strand_id
1 'polypeptide(L)'
;MTACQATRRASWKGLLLSVLGLATLSVGAASKPNILLILADDVGYSDIGCYGGEIATPNLDKLAANGLRFTQFYNTARCCPTRASLLTGLYPHQTGVGHMNHTDTGYEGYRANLNERCVTLAEVLRTAGYRTYMAGKWHLTRFAERDSDQSQWPLQRGFEKFYGTLKGSGSFYDPVSLCRQNTFITPENDPEYKPGGFYYTDAISDNAVRFLQQHQQQSPDQPFFMYVAYTAAHWPMHALERDIAKYRGKYDAGYESVRQQRVKRLRELGLMPDTWQPSPTVGDWAATKRKPWEQRCMEVYAAMIDCMDQGIGRILAELERSRRLDNTVVFYLQDNGGCAEENGRRPQKAEVPADLKPMAPDQLQELARPRQTRDGRLVRHGPGVMPGPADTYVAYGREWANVSNTPFREYKHWVHEGGISTPLIVHWPEGIPSARRGKLEQQPGHLIDIMATCVELAGAAYPAEYRGSKIKPLEGVSLLPAFAGKPLNRPQPLFWEHEGNRAIRHGKWKLVAKEGQPWELYDLEADRTEMNDLAAVHPAKVREMAAQWDAWAARANVLPLGAWKAPAAAK
;
A
#
# COMPACT_ATOMS: atom_id res chain seq x y z
N MET A 1 18.69 111.30 -12.85
CA MET A 1 18.67 110.96 -14.26
C MET A 1 19.38 109.63 -14.46
N THR A 2 18.75 108.74 -15.17
CA THR A 2 19.21 107.46 -15.73
C THR A 2 19.59 106.33 -14.80
N ALA A 3 18.64 105.36 -14.77
CA ALA A 3 18.78 104.03 -14.16
C ALA A 3 19.65 103.10 -15.00
N CYS A 4 20.34 102.18 -14.39
CA CYS A 4 20.93 101.04 -15.07
C CYS A 4 20.47 99.79 -14.39
N GLN A 5 19.73 98.99 -15.11
CA GLN A 5 19.22 97.71 -14.70
C GLN A 5 20.33 96.67 -14.83
N ALA A 6 20.56 95.88 -13.78
CA ALA A 6 21.41 94.67 -13.81
C ALA A 6 20.53 93.40 -13.70
N THR A 7 20.53 92.67 -14.78
CA THR A 7 19.85 91.34 -14.88
C THR A 7 20.66 90.24 -14.17
N ARG A 8 20.06 89.59 -13.16
CA ARG A 8 20.57 88.36 -12.55
C ARG A 8 20.05 87.14 -13.29
N ARG A 9 20.96 86.36 -13.86
CA ARG A 9 20.68 85.02 -14.37
C ARG A 9 20.60 84.04 -13.23
N ALA A 10 19.47 83.36 -13.05
CA ALA A 10 19.31 82.23 -12.16
C ALA A 10 19.70 80.94 -12.89
N SER A 11 20.69 80.22 -12.39
CA SER A 11 21.08 78.88 -12.83
C SER A 11 20.23 77.84 -12.16
N TRP A 12 19.43 77.11 -12.93
CA TRP A 12 18.72 75.93 -12.44
C TRP A 12 19.69 74.73 -12.46
N LYS A 13 20.08 74.22 -11.30
CA LYS A 13 20.69 72.89 -11.13
C LYS A 13 19.55 71.87 -11.06
N GLY A 14 19.42 71.06 -12.12
CA GLY A 14 18.49 69.95 -12.14
C GLY A 14 18.93 68.87 -11.17
N LEU A 15 18.06 68.52 -10.23
CA LEU A 15 18.18 67.38 -9.30
C LEU A 15 17.65 66.15 -10.02
N LEU A 16 18.53 65.28 -10.53
CA LEU A 16 18.19 63.95 -11.00
C LEU A 16 17.89 63.05 -9.75
N LEU A 17 16.63 62.84 -9.48
CA LEU A 17 16.18 61.77 -8.57
C LEU A 17 16.30 60.43 -9.30
N SER A 18 17.34 59.66 -8.96
CA SER A 18 17.43 58.25 -9.35
C SER A 18 16.44 57.44 -8.50
N VAL A 19 15.32 57.07 -9.07
CA VAL A 19 14.40 56.09 -8.50
C VAL A 19 15.07 54.71 -8.64
N LEU A 20 15.75 54.24 -7.59
CA LEU A 20 16.11 52.82 -7.45
C LEU A 20 14.81 52.04 -7.23
N GLY A 21 14.34 51.41 -8.30
CA GLY A 21 13.29 50.39 -8.19
C GLY A 21 13.82 49.18 -7.41
N LEU A 22 13.45 49.05 -6.13
CA LEU A 22 13.57 47.79 -5.40
C LEU A 22 12.67 46.78 -6.09
N ALA A 23 13.24 45.94 -6.97
CA ALA A 23 12.64 44.70 -7.36
C ALA A 23 12.62 43.81 -6.12
N THR A 24 11.50 43.77 -5.42
CA THR A 24 11.25 42.74 -4.43
C THR A 24 11.18 41.41 -5.18
N LEU A 25 12.29 40.67 -5.18
CA LEU A 25 12.28 39.25 -5.47
C LEU A 25 11.37 38.62 -4.42
N SER A 26 10.09 38.45 -4.78
CA SER A 26 9.23 37.53 -4.05
C SER A 26 9.89 36.16 -4.20
N VAL A 27 10.61 35.71 -3.16
CA VAL A 27 10.93 34.30 -3.00
C VAL A 27 9.57 33.61 -2.95
N GLY A 28 9.13 33.12 -4.10
CA GLY A 28 7.90 32.34 -4.18
C GLY A 28 8.01 31.22 -3.16
N ALA A 29 7.06 31.14 -2.22
CA ALA A 29 6.97 30.01 -1.34
C ALA A 29 7.04 28.75 -2.22
N ALA A 30 7.98 27.84 -1.92
CA ALA A 30 8.12 26.59 -2.66
C ALA A 30 6.75 25.94 -2.81
N SER A 31 6.36 25.62 -4.04
CA SER A 31 5.05 25.03 -4.29
C SER A 31 4.94 23.71 -3.53
N LYS A 32 3.81 23.49 -2.84
CA LYS A 32 3.55 22.23 -2.15
C LYS A 32 3.66 21.05 -3.14
N PRO A 33 4.38 19.97 -2.80
CA PRO A 33 4.50 18.84 -3.72
C PRO A 33 3.17 18.11 -3.88
N ASN A 34 2.93 17.54 -5.05
CA ASN A 34 1.89 16.54 -5.21
C ASN A 34 2.29 15.25 -4.47
N ILE A 35 1.31 14.46 -4.09
CA ILE A 35 1.53 13.20 -3.37
C ILE A 35 0.83 12.07 -4.14
N LEU A 36 1.60 11.09 -4.60
CA LEU A 36 1.13 9.86 -5.21
C LEU A 36 1.48 8.69 -4.28
N LEU A 37 0.47 8.06 -3.69
CA LEU A 37 0.61 6.92 -2.81
C LEU A 37 0.13 5.66 -3.54
N ILE A 38 1.03 4.72 -3.83
CA ILE A 38 0.76 3.48 -4.54
C ILE A 38 0.88 2.32 -3.56
N LEU A 39 -0.18 1.53 -3.43
CA LEU A 39 -0.23 0.35 -2.58
C LEU A 39 -0.53 -0.89 -3.41
N ALA A 40 0.36 -1.90 -3.35
CA ALA A 40 0.13 -3.24 -3.90
C ALA A 40 -0.49 -4.16 -2.84
N ASP A 41 -1.15 -5.25 -3.28
CA ASP A 41 -1.90 -6.19 -2.44
C ASP A 41 -1.28 -7.60 -2.56
N ASP A 42 -0.96 -8.23 -1.44
CA ASP A 42 -0.40 -9.59 -1.36
C ASP A 42 0.92 -9.79 -2.13
N VAL A 43 1.74 -8.76 -2.30
CA VAL A 43 3.06 -8.85 -2.94
C VAL A 43 4.13 -9.09 -1.88
N GLY A 44 5.02 -10.07 -2.08
CA GLY A 44 6.09 -10.38 -1.14
C GLY A 44 7.30 -9.45 -1.25
N TYR A 45 8.14 -9.44 -0.20
CA TYR A 45 9.28 -8.51 -0.06
C TYR A 45 10.22 -8.52 -1.26
N SER A 46 10.51 -9.71 -1.84
CA SER A 46 11.47 -9.86 -2.91
C SER A 46 10.85 -10.08 -4.29
N ASP A 47 9.58 -9.75 -4.51
CA ASP A 47 8.94 -10.00 -5.81
C ASP A 47 9.33 -8.98 -6.89
N ILE A 48 9.56 -7.72 -6.53
CA ILE A 48 9.91 -6.67 -7.49
C ILE A 48 11.41 -6.60 -7.76
N GLY A 49 11.81 -6.19 -8.97
CA GLY A 49 13.18 -6.24 -9.46
C GLY A 49 14.19 -5.53 -8.56
N CYS A 50 13.90 -4.30 -8.13
CA CYS A 50 14.79 -3.52 -7.26
C CYS A 50 14.90 -4.06 -5.81
N TYR A 51 14.12 -5.09 -5.45
CA TYR A 51 14.25 -5.86 -4.21
C TYR A 51 14.59 -7.34 -4.46
N GLY A 52 15.17 -7.66 -5.60
CA GLY A 52 15.79 -8.97 -5.89
C GLY A 52 14.92 -9.94 -6.67
N GLY A 53 13.68 -9.58 -7.02
CA GLY A 53 12.78 -10.40 -7.82
C GLY A 53 13.21 -10.54 -9.28
N GLU A 54 12.78 -11.64 -9.90
CA GLU A 54 12.92 -11.89 -11.34
C GLU A 54 11.74 -11.37 -12.15
N ILE A 55 10.70 -10.89 -11.47
CA ILE A 55 9.51 -10.32 -12.11
C ILE A 55 9.89 -8.96 -12.72
N ALA A 56 9.47 -8.73 -13.96
CA ALA A 56 9.77 -7.49 -14.65
C ALA A 56 8.97 -6.31 -14.08
N THR A 57 9.67 -5.38 -13.41
CA THR A 57 9.09 -4.16 -12.83
C THR A 57 9.91 -2.91 -13.18
N PRO A 58 10.13 -2.64 -14.50
CA PRO A 58 11.05 -1.60 -14.92
C PRO A 58 10.65 -0.19 -14.46
N ASN A 59 9.37 0.09 -14.25
CA ASN A 59 8.90 1.40 -13.79
C ASN A 59 9.18 1.60 -12.30
N LEU A 60 8.96 0.58 -11.47
CA LEU A 60 9.35 0.58 -10.06
C LEU A 60 10.88 0.62 -9.90
N ASP A 61 11.61 -0.10 -10.74
CA ASP A 61 13.08 -0.09 -10.76
C ASP A 61 13.63 1.31 -11.11
N LYS A 62 12.99 2.01 -12.07
CA LYS A 62 13.31 3.41 -12.43
C LYS A 62 13.05 4.36 -11.25
N LEU A 63 11.90 4.22 -10.56
CA LEU A 63 11.61 5.00 -9.35
C LEU A 63 12.66 4.77 -8.26
N ALA A 64 13.02 3.52 -8.02
CA ALA A 64 14.03 3.13 -7.02
C ALA A 64 15.43 3.66 -7.36
N ALA A 65 15.84 3.61 -8.63
CA ALA A 65 17.13 4.11 -9.08
C ALA A 65 17.27 5.63 -8.93
N ASN A 66 16.17 6.37 -9.02
CA ASN A 66 16.12 7.83 -8.90
C ASN A 66 15.50 8.33 -7.59
N GLY A 67 15.25 7.43 -6.65
CA GLY A 67 14.67 7.69 -5.34
C GLY A 67 15.44 7.03 -4.21
N LEU A 68 14.73 6.71 -3.12
CA LEU A 68 15.25 5.97 -1.97
C LEU A 68 14.53 4.63 -1.85
N ARG A 69 15.26 3.59 -1.46
CA ARG A 69 14.73 2.28 -1.09
C ARG A 69 14.90 2.07 0.42
N PHE A 70 13.79 2.00 1.15
CA PHE A 70 13.83 1.65 2.57
C PHE A 70 13.92 0.13 2.71
N THR A 71 14.93 -0.34 3.43
CA THR A 71 15.14 -1.77 3.64
C THR A 71 14.33 -2.32 4.82
N GLN A 72 13.91 -1.45 5.75
CA GLN A 72 13.26 -1.78 7.01
C GLN A 72 11.95 -0.98 7.18
N PHE A 73 11.03 -1.10 6.23
CA PHE A 73 9.71 -0.49 6.33
C PHE A 73 8.65 -1.55 6.64
N TYR A 74 7.62 -1.18 7.42
CA TYR A 74 6.71 -2.15 8.00
C TYR A 74 5.24 -1.82 7.75
N ASN A 75 4.46 -2.85 7.40
CA ASN A 75 3.01 -2.85 7.38
C ASN A 75 2.44 -3.56 8.64
N THR A 76 1.12 -3.86 8.66
CA THR A 76 0.45 -4.50 9.80
C THR A 76 -0.04 -5.92 9.50
N ALA A 77 0.67 -6.64 8.65
CA ALA A 77 0.48 -8.05 8.30
C ALA A 77 -0.85 -8.40 7.60
N ARG A 78 -1.79 -7.47 7.44
CA ARG A 78 -3.11 -7.75 6.86
C ARG A 78 -3.68 -6.54 6.12
N CYS A 79 -4.42 -6.79 5.04
CA CYS A 79 -4.86 -5.76 4.08
C CYS A 79 -5.70 -4.63 4.72
N CYS A 80 -6.86 -4.90 5.36
CA CYS A 80 -7.68 -3.81 5.90
C CYS A 80 -7.04 -3.12 7.13
N PRO A 81 -6.39 -3.81 8.10
CA PRO A 81 -5.61 -3.14 9.14
C PRO A 81 -4.50 -2.25 8.59
N THR A 82 -3.77 -2.71 7.57
CA THR A 82 -2.72 -1.92 6.90
C THR A 82 -3.29 -0.65 6.26
N ARG A 83 -4.39 -0.78 5.50
CA ARG A 83 -5.02 0.37 4.85
C ARG A 83 -5.55 1.38 5.85
N ALA A 84 -6.08 0.93 6.99
CA ALA A 84 -6.49 1.79 8.09
C ALA A 84 -5.30 2.55 8.67
N SER A 85 -4.20 1.87 9.02
CA SER A 85 -2.99 2.51 9.54
C SER A 85 -2.35 3.48 8.55
N LEU A 86 -2.22 3.08 7.29
CA LEU A 86 -1.63 3.90 6.22
C LEU A 86 -2.37 5.22 6.02
N LEU A 87 -3.70 5.15 5.97
CA LEU A 87 -4.52 6.33 5.69
C LEU A 87 -4.79 7.21 6.91
N THR A 88 -4.56 6.73 8.14
CA THR A 88 -4.87 7.50 9.35
C THR A 88 -3.67 7.90 10.20
N GLY A 89 -2.50 7.24 10.02
CA GLY A 89 -1.34 7.45 10.87
C GLY A 89 -1.49 6.88 12.28
N LEU A 90 -2.43 5.96 12.48
CA LEU A 90 -2.76 5.31 13.76
C LEU A 90 -2.58 3.79 13.65
N TYR A 91 -2.42 3.11 14.77
CA TYR A 91 -2.48 1.64 14.77
C TYR A 91 -3.92 1.15 14.48
N PRO A 92 -4.08 -0.05 13.87
CA PRO A 92 -5.39 -0.49 13.34
C PRO A 92 -6.52 -0.47 14.37
N HIS A 93 -6.25 -0.94 15.59
CA HIS A 93 -7.23 -1.00 16.68
C HIS A 93 -7.69 0.38 17.14
N GLN A 94 -6.84 1.39 17.03
CA GLN A 94 -7.22 2.76 17.33
C GLN A 94 -8.24 3.33 16.33
N THR A 95 -8.28 2.77 15.13
CA THR A 95 -9.18 3.19 14.05
C THR A 95 -10.52 2.44 14.02
N GLY A 96 -10.64 1.33 14.78
CA GLY A 96 -11.78 0.41 14.73
C GLY A 96 -11.60 -0.76 13.76
N VAL A 97 -10.44 -0.89 13.10
CA VAL A 97 -10.15 -1.91 12.08
C VAL A 97 -8.97 -2.78 12.52
N GLY A 98 -8.95 -3.21 13.78
CA GLY A 98 -7.91 -4.10 14.33
C GLY A 98 -7.97 -5.53 13.79
N HIS A 99 -9.10 -5.91 13.18
CA HIS A 99 -9.33 -7.22 12.56
C HIS A 99 -9.93 -7.04 11.16
N MET A 100 -10.20 -8.15 10.48
CA MET A 100 -10.93 -8.13 9.20
C MET A 100 -12.30 -7.46 9.33
N ASN A 101 -12.68 -6.71 8.33
CA ASN A 101 -13.90 -5.88 8.34
C ASN A 101 -15.20 -6.63 7.98
N HIS A 102 -15.33 -7.90 8.40
CA HIS A 102 -16.55 -8.68 8.14
C HIS A 102 -17.63 -8.44 9.18
N THR A 103 -17.26 -8.26 10.44
CA THR A 103 -18.19 -8.26 11.57
C THR A 103 -17.83 -7.18 12.56
N ASP A 104 -18.81 -6.33 12.89
CA ASP A 104 -18.72 -5.41 14.01
C ASP A 104 -18.94 -6.19 15.32
N THR A 105 -17.93 -6.19 16.17
CA THR A 105 -17.97 -6.92 17.44
C THR A 105 -18.52 -6.07 18.60
N GLY A 106 -18.77 -4.79 18.36
CA GLY A 106 -19.17 -3.83 19.41
C GLY A 106 -18.01 -3.22 20.19
N TYR A 107 -16.81 -3.79 20.15
CA TYR A 107 -15.62 -3.23 20.81
C TYR A 107 -14.94 -2.16 19.98
N GLU A 108 -14.41 -1.11 20.62
CA GLU A 108 -13.85 0.08 19.93
C GLU A 108 -12.78 -0.28 18.89
N GLY A 109 -11.89 -1.22 19.20
CA GLY A 109 -10.82 -1.64 18.29
C GLY A 109 -11.27 -2.53 17.13
N TYR A 110 -12.53 -3.02 17.12
CA TYR A 110 -13.02 -4.10 16.25
C TYR A 110 -14.41 -3.81 15.67
N ARG A 111 -14.60 -2.58 15.17
CA ARG A 111 -15.88 -2.08 14.61
C ARG A 111 -16.06 -2.43 13.14
N ALA A 112 -15.04 -3.00 12.49
CA ALA A 112 -15.01 -3.31 11.06
C ALA A 112 -15.20 -2.09 10.13
N ASN A 113 -15.15 -0.89 10.66
CA ASN A 113 -15.22 0.41 9.99
C ASN A 113 -14.22 1.37 10.61
N LEU A 114 -13.78 2.35 9.85
CA LEU A 114 -13.09 3.50 10.45
C LEU A 114 -14.03 4.19 11.43
N ASN A 115 -13.52 4.51 12.62
CA ASN A 115 -14.31 5.24 13.63
C ASN A 115 -14.21 6.77 13.43
N GLU A 116 -15.00 7.52 14.21
CA GLU A 116 -15.03 8.98 14.14
C GLU A 116 -13.84 9.66 14.84
N ARG A 117 -13.02 8.89 15.56
CA ARG A 117 -11.85 9.39 16.30
C ARG A 117 -10.56 9.34 15.50
N CYS A 118 -10.64 9.07 14.21
CA CYS A 118 -9.54 9.13 13.26
C CYS A 118 -9.93 9.93 12.01
N VAL A 119 -8.95 10.59 11.42
CA VAL A 119 -9.05 11.26 10.13
C VAL A 119 -8.19 10.56 9.10
N THR A 120 -8.58 10.62 7.82
CA THR A 120 -7.78 10.07 6.73
C THR A 120 -6.80 11.10 6.17
N LEU A 121 -5.77 10.64 5.45
CA LEU A 121 -4.87 11.49 4.65
C LEU A 121 -5.66 12.45 3.75
N ALA A 122 -6.71 11.96 3.09
CA ALA A 122 -7.52 12.78 2.21
C ALA A 122 -8.25 13.90 2.98
N GLU A 123 -8.83 13.59 4.16
CA GLU A 123 -9.49 14.59 5.00
C GLU A 123 -8.50 15.67 5.46
N VAL A 124 -7.30 15.29 5.91
CA VAL A 124 -6.28 16.23 6.38
C VAL A 124 -5.71 17.06 5.22
N LEU A 125 -5.32 16.44 4.12
CA LEU A 125 -4.71 17.15 3.00
C LEU A 125 -5.65 18.13 2.30
N ARG A 126 -6.96 17.84 2.29
CA ARG A 126 -7.96 18.82 1.81
C ARG A 126 -7.93 20.12 2.59
N THR A 127 -7.71 20.09 3.91
CA THR A 127 -7.60 21.34 4.71
C THR A 127 -6.37 22.16 4.33
N ALA A 128 -5.37 21.54 3.73
CA ALA A 128 -4.18 22.19 3.19
C ALA A 128 -4.29 22.61 1.71
N GLY A 129 -5.47 22.48 1.10
CA GLY A 129 -5.76 22.90 -0.27
C GLY A 129 -5.49 21.84 -1.35
N TYR A 130 -5.26 20.59 -0.96
CA TYR A 130 -5.08 19.50 -1.92
C TYR A 130 -6.40 19.05 -2.53
N ARG A 131 -6.37 18.71 -3.82
CA ARG A 131 -7.40 17.90 -4.47
C ARG A 131 -7.12 16.42 -4.15
N THR A 132 -8.14 15.63 -3.96
CA THR A 132 -7.96 14.26 -3.41
C THR A 132 -8.66 13.22 -4.28
N TYR A 133 -7.90 12.22 -4.75
CA TYR A 133 -8.36 11.22 -5.70
C TYR A 133 -7.98 9.81 -5.24
N MET A 134 -8.86 8.83 -5.52
CA MET A 134 -8.60 7.42 -5.23
C MET A 134 -9.00 6.54 -6.41
N ALA A 135 -8.10 5.64 -6.81
CA ALA A 135 -8.38 4.55 -7.74
C ALA A 135 -7.98 3.20 -7.12
N GLY A 136 -8.92 2.25 -7.06
CA GLY A 136 -8.66 0.88 -6.59
C GLY A 136 -9.41 0.47 -5.32
N LYS A 137 -8.80 -0.43 -4.54
CA LYS A 137 -9.38 -1.11 -3.38
C LYS A 137 -9.46 -0.22 -2.14
N TRP A 138 -10.68 -0.03 -1.59
CA TRP A 138 -10.91 0.67 -0.33
C TRP A 138 -10.71 -0.21 0.90
N HIS A 139 -11.53 -1.21 1.09
CA HIS A 139 -11.49 -2.23 2.14
C HIS A 139 -11.50 -1.69 3.58
N LEU A 140 -12.15 -0.55 3.83
CA LEU A 140 -12.25 0.11 5.15
C LEU A 140 -13.69 0.35 5.62
N THR A 141 -14.65 -0.34 5.01
CA THR A 141 -16.04 -0.36 5.43
C THR A 141 -16.59 -1.78 5.39
N ARG A 142 -17.47 -2.12 6.32
CA ARG A 142 -18.28 -3.34 6.27
C ARG A 142 -19.53 -3.17 5.41
N PHE A 143 -19.94 -1.94 5.16
CA PHE A 143 -21.11 -1.59 4.36
C PHE A 143 -20.72 -1.42 2.88
N ALA A 144 -20.88 -2.47 2.10
CA ALA A 144 -20.49 -2.51 0.69
C ALA A 144 -21.60 -3.13 -0.18
N GLU A 145 -22.83 -2.97 0.24
CA GLU A 145 -24.06 -3.36 -0.44
C GLU A 145 -24.80 -2.13 -0.93
N ARG A 146 -25.69 -2.34 -1.93
CA ARG A 146 -26.60 -1.30 -2.40
C ARG A 146 -27.49 -0.82 -1.24
N ASP A 147 -27.72 0.47 -1.14
CA ASP A 147 -28.55 1.11 -0.09
C ASP A 147 -28.01 0.98 1.36
N SER A 148 -26.75 0.54 1.52
CA SER A 148 -26.10 0.50 2.83
C SER A 148 -25.57 1.88 3.26
N ASP A 149 -25.16 2.00 4.54
CA ASP A 149 -24.53 3.22 5.07
C ASP A 149 -23.23 3.54 4.32
N GLN A 150 -23.18 4.73 3.73
CA GLN A 150 -22.03 5.21 2.97
C GLN A 150 -21.07 6.08 3.79
N SER A 151 -21.34 6.32 5.08
CA SER A 151 -20.57 7.26 5.93
C SER A 151 -19.07 6.98 5.96
N GLN A 152 -18.65 5.72 5.70
CA GLN A 152 -17.27 5.27 5.68
C GLN A 152 -16.74 4.97 4.26
N TRP A 153 -17.45 5.40 3.21
CA TRP A 153 -16.99 5.25 1.84
C TRP A 153 -15.96 6.33 1.47
N PRO A 154 -15.17 6.14 0.41
CA PRO A 154 -14.08 7.05 0.07
C PRO A 154 -14.47 8.53 -0.03
N LEU A 155 -15.62 8.87 -0.63
CA LEU A 155 -16.04 10.25 -0.77
C LEU A 155 -16.33 10.90 0.58
N GLN A 156 -16.98 10.19 1.50
CA GLN A 156 -17.30 10.65 2.83
C GLN A 156 -16.07 10.73 3.74
N ARG A 157 -15.01 9.99 3.37
CA ARG A 157 -13.72 9.99 4.05
C ARG A 157 -12.66 10.80 3.29
N GLY A 158 -13.11 11.87 2.61
CA GLY A 158 -12.28 12.97 2.15
C GLY A 158 -11.81 12.90 0.70
N PHE A 159 -12.06 11.83 -0.07
CA PHE A 159 -11.74 11.79 -1.49
C PHE A 159 -12.83 12.50 -2.32
N GLU A 160 -12.42 13.29 -3.29
CA GLU A 160 -13.32 14.01 -4.20
C GLU A 160 -13.69 13.19 -5.43
N LYS A 161 -12.82 12.26 -5.81
CA LYS A 161 -13.06 11.29 -6.90
C LYS A 161 -12.66 9.90 -6.45
N PHE A 162 -13.51 8.94 -6.77
CA PHE A 162 -13.30 7.54 -6.48
C PHE A 162 -13.70 6.65 -7.66
N TYR A 163 -12.83 5.72 -8.01
CA TYR A 163 -13.11 4.58 -8.87
C TYR A 163 -12.49 3.33 -8.25
N GLY A 164 -13.26 2.31 -7.95
CA GLY A 164 -12.70 1.09 -7.37
C GLY A 164 -13.69 0.23 -6.64
N THR A 165 -13.18 -0.70 -5.82
CA THR A 165 -13.99 -1.65 -5.06
C THR A 165 -14.03 -1.32 -3.57
N LEU A 166 -15.18 -1.51 -2.94
CA LEU A 166 -15.35 -1.35 -1.50
C LEU A 166 -14.91 -2.61 -0.74
N LYS A 167 -15.12 -3.80 -1.29
CA LYS A 167 -14.70 -5.10 -0.74
C LYS A 167 -13.22 -5.39 -1.02
N GLY A 168 -12.67 -6.35 -0.27
CA GLY A 168 -11.23 -6.62 -0.25
C GLY A 168 -10.71 -7.57 -1.32
N SER A 169 -11.58 -8.35 -1.97
CA SER A 169 -11.18 -9.36 -2.97
C SER A 169 -12.30 -9.56 -3.99
N GLY A 170 -11.99 -10.14 -5.13
CA GLY A 170 -12.95 -10.45 -6.18
C GLY A 170 -12.27 -10.80 -7.50
N SER A 171 -13.08 -11.10 -8.53
CA SER A 171 -12.56 -11.32 -9.88
C SER A 171 -11.92 -10.05 -10.45
N PHE A 172 -10.80 -10.19 -11.15
CA PHE A 172 -10.18 -9.08 -11.89
C PHE A 172 -10.90 -8.77 -13.21
N TYR A 173 -11.80 -9.65 -13.64
CA TYR A 173 -12.59 -9.47 -14.86
C TYR A 173 -14.02 -8.99 -14.58
N ASP A 174 -14.52 -9.20 -13.35
CA ASP A 174 -15.84 -8.75 -12.89
C ASP A 174 -15.82 -8.53 -11.37
N PRO A 175 -15.24 -7.40 -10.91
CA PRO A 175 -15.02 -7.15 -9.49
C PRO A 175 -16.32 -6.94 -8.73
N VAL A 176 -16.46 -7.60 -7.58
CA VAL A 176 -17.56 -7.34 -6.65
C VAL A 176 -17.43 -5.94 -6.04
N SER A 177 -18.56 -5.26 -5.82
CA SER A 177 -18.62 -3.90 -5.24
C SER A 177 -17.84 -2.83 -6.02
N LEU A 178 -17.73 -2.98 -7.33
CA LEU A 178 -17.13 -1.94 -8.17
C LEU A 178 -18.02 -0.68 -8.15
N CYS A 179 -17.39 0.46 -7.86
CA CYS A 179 -18.05 1.76 -7.76
C CYS A 179 -17.32 2.83 -8.59
N ARG A 180 -18.12 3.74 -9.15
CA ARG A 180 -17.67 5.08 -9.55
C ARG A 180 -18.36 6.08 -8.63
N GLN A 181 -17.56 6.85 -7.88
CA GLN A 181 -18.07 7.69 -6.80
C GLN A 181 -18.83 6.82 -5.78
N ASN A 182 -20.08 7.12 -5.49
CA ASN A 182 -20.97 6.32 -4.61
C ASN A 182 -21.94 5.42 -5.39
N THR A 183 -21.74 5.25 -6.70
CA THR A 183 -22.64 4.45 -7.53
C THR A 183 -22.00 3.12 -7.89
N PHE A 184 -22.69 2.01 -7.62
CA PHE A 184 -22.28 0.69 -8.07
C PHE A 184 -22.40 0.59 -9.59
N ILE A 185 -21.35 0.07 -10.20
CA ILE A 185 -21.21 -0.14 -11.64
C ILE A 185 -20.71 -1.56 -11.92
N THR A 186 -20.78 -1.94 -13.19
CA THR A 186 -20.18 -3.15 -13.72
C THR A 186 -19.14 -2.80 -14.78
N PRO A 187 -18.30 -3.74 -15.21
CA PRO A 187 -17.42 -3.56 -16.37
C PRO A 187 -18.13 -3.11 -17.66
N GLU A 188 -19.43 -3.41 -17.82
CA GLU A 188 -20.19 -3.15 -19.03
C GLU A 188 -21.04 -1.87 -18.98
N ASN A 189 -21.46 -1.43 -17.78
CA ASN A 189 -22.33 -0.26 -17.65
C ASN A 189 -21.65 1.01 -17.13
N ASP A 190 -20.32 0.98 -16.90
CA ASP A 190 -19.60 2.19 -16.49
C ASP A 190 -19.77 3.29 -17.55
N PRO A 191 -20.33 4.47 -17.19
CA PRO A 191 -20.59 5.53 -18.16
C PRO A 191 -19.33 6.18 -18.71
N GLU A 192 -18.21 6.09 -17.99
CA GLU A 192 -16.99 6.83 -18.29
C GLU A 192 -15.83 5.96 -18.79
N TYR A 193 -15.81 4.66 -18.50
CA TYR A 193 -14.69 3.78 -18.86
C TYR A 193 -15.21 2.53 -19.58
N LYS A 194 -14.94 2.46 -20.89
CA LYS A 194 -15.40 1.36 -21.78
C LYS A 194 -14.20 0.83 -22.58
N PRO A 195 -13.34 -0.01 -21.98
CA PRO A 195 -12.22 -0.61 -22.68
C PRO A 195 -12.69 -1.71 -23.65
N GLY A 196 -11.89 -2.03 -24.66
CA GLY A 196 -12.14 -3.16 -25.55
C GLY A 196 -12.08 -4.54 -24.88
N GLY A 197 -11.56 -4.61 -23.65
CA GLY A 197 -11.54 -5.77 -22.76
C GLY A 197 -11.27 -5.29 -21.35
N PHE A 198 -12.14 -5.66 -20.40
CA PHE A 198 -11.99 -5.20 -19.02
C PHE A 198 -11.03 -6.09 -18.24
N TYR A 199 -10.04 -5.46 -17.61
CA TYR A 199 -9.17 -6.07 -16.60
C TYR A 199 -8.91 -5.06 -15.49
N TYR A 200 -9.19 -5.43 -14.23
CA TYR A 200 -9.32 -4.47 -13.14
C TYR A 200 -8.00 -3.72 -12.83
N THR A 201 -6.84 -4.37 -12.97
CA THR A 201 -5.54 -3.71 -12.79
C THR A 201 -5.34 -2.58 -13.81
N ASP A 202 -5.70 -2.82 -15.08
CA ASP A 202 -5.69 -1.78 -16.11
C ASP A 202 -6.70 -0.67 -15.80
N ALA A 203 -7.92 -1.03 -15.39
CA ALA A 203 -8.97 -0.08 -15.07
C ALA A 203 -8.60 0.86 -13.91
N ILE A 204 -7.91 0.35 -12.87
CA ILE A 204 -7.36 1.18 -11.79
C ILE A 204 -6.37 2.22 -12.34
N SER A 205 -5.41 1.77 -13.14
CA SER A 205 -4.37 2.63 -13.71
C SER A 205 -4.94 3.68 -14.65
N ASP A 206 -5.85 3.29 -15.53
CA ASP A 206 -6.44 4.17 -16.54
C ASP A 206 -7.35 5.22 -15.89
N ASN A 207 -8.09 4.88 -14.83
CA ASN A 207 -8.87 5.86 -14.07
C ASN A 207 -7.96 6.80 -13.25
N ALA A 208 -6.81 6.33 -12.73
CA ALA A 208 -5.82 7.20 -12.10
C ALA A 208 -5.27 8.21 -13.11
N VAL A 209 -4.87 7.77 -14.31
CA VAL A 209 -4.43 8.65 -15.42
C VAL A 209 -5.53 9.67 -15.77
N ARG A 210 -6.77 9.20 -15.90
CA ARG A 210 -7.92 10.08 -16.19
C ARG A 210 -8.11 11.15 -15.11
N PHE A 211 -7.98 10.80 -13.83
CA PHE A 211 -8.09 11.77 -12.74
C PHE A 211 -6.97 12.81 -12.78
N LEU A 212 -5.74 12.42 -13.15
CA LEU A 212 -4.63 13.37 -13.38
C LEU A 212 -4.91 14.32 -14.54
N GLN A 213 -5.44 13.81 -15.65
CA GLN A 213 -5.83 14.63 -16.82
C GLN A 213 -6.94 15.62 -16.47
N GLN A 214 -7.96 15.16 -15.75
CA GLN A 214 -9.03 16.03 -15.26
C GLN A 214 -8.51 17.07 -14.25
N HIS A 215 -7.58 16.68 -13.36
CA HIS A 215 -6.93 17.62 -12.45
C HIS A 215 -6.18 18.72 -13.22
N GLN A 216 -5.40 18.35 -14.24
CA GLN A 216 -4.68 19.33 -15.09
C GLN A 216 -5.61 20.34 -15.77
N GLN A 217 -6.83 19.93 -16.11
CA GLN A 217 -7.82 20.81 -16.76
C GLN A 217 -8.59 21.67 -15.75
N GLN A 218 -8.92 21.12 -14.57
CA GLN A 218 -9.87 21.73 -13.63
C GLN A 218 -9.21 22.45 -12.46
N SER A 219 -8.01 22.07 -12.09
CA SER A 219 -7.31 22.55 -10.89
C SER A 219 -5.78 22.59 -11.07
N PRO A 220 -5.25 23.18 -12.18
CA PRO A 220 -3.83 23.10 -12.52
C PRO A 220 -2.90 23.72 -11.47
N ASP A 221 -3.36 24.70 -10.71
CA ASP A 221 -2.56 25.42 -9.72
C ASP A 221 -2.64 24.84 -8.31
N GLN A 222 -3.45 23.79 -8.10
CA GLN A 222 -3.58 23.13 -6.81
C GLN A 222 -2.70 21.87 -6.75
N PRO A 223 -2.12 21.52 -5.59
CA PRO A 223 -1.52 20.21 -5.40
C PRO A 223 -2.60 19.13 -5.33
N PHE A 224 -2.23 17.89 -5.65
CA PHE A 224 -3.11 16.74 -5.47
C PHE A 224 -2.51 15.70 -4.52
N PHE A 225 -3.40 14.97 -3.87
CA PHE A 225 -3.14 13.68 -3.25
C PHE A 225 -3.90 12.59 -4.03
N MET A 226 -3.18 11.61 -4.53
CA MET A 226 -3.75 10.47 -5.22
C MET A 226 -3.35 9.17 -4.54
N TYR A 227 -4.34 8.37 -4.14
CA TYR A 227 -4.16 7.02 -3.61
C TYR A 227 -4.52 6.00 -4.69
N VAL A 228 -3.52 5.26 -5.18
CA VAL A 228 -3.69 4.18 -6.15
C VAL A 228 -3.51 2.87 -5.40
N ALA A 229 -4.61 2.18 -5.15
CA ALA A 229 -4.67 0.99 -4.33
C ALA A 229 -4.97 -0.25 -5.20
N TYR A 230 -3.92 -0.85 -5.74
CA TYR A 230 -4.08 -2.05 -6.56
C TYR A 230 -4.64 -3.22 -5.76
N THR A 231 -5.32 -4.13 -6.45
CA THR A 231 -5.69 -5.46 -5.95
C THR A 231 -4.68 -6.53 -6.39
N ALA A 232 -3.79 -6.21 -7.31
CA ALA A 232 -2.70 -7.10 -7.72
C ALA A 232 -1.62 -7.17 -6.60
N ALA A 233 -1.12 -8.37 -6.24
CA ALA A 233 -1.43 -9.66 -6.86
C ALA A 233 -2.28 -10.59 -5.96
N HIS A 234 -3.29 -10.05 -5.27
CA HIS A 234 -4.22 -10.83 -4.43
C HIS A 234 -4.94 -11.91 -5.26
N TRP A 235 -5.22 -13.08 -4.68
CA TRP A 235 -6.05 -14.09 -5.35
C TRP A 235 -7.46 -13.56 -5.67
N PRO A 236 -8.13 -14.12 -6.72
CA PRO A 236 -7.71 -15.23 -7.58
C PRO A 236 -6.58 -14.84 -8.54
N MET A 237 -5.74 -15.83 -8.89
CA MET A 237 -4.68 -15.67 -9.88
C MET A 237 -5.29 -15.45 -11.26
N HIS A 238 -5.56 -14.19 -11.58
CA HIS A 238 -6.12 -13.74 -12.84
C HIS A 238 -5.14 -12.82 -13.56
N ALA A 239 -4.78 -13.13 -14.80
CA ALA A 239 -3.98 -12.25 -15.64
C ALA A 239 -4.28 -12.44 -17.12
N LEU A 240 -3.95 -11.45 -17.92
CA LEU A 240 -4.12 -11.51 -19.36
C LEU A 240 -3.07 -12.46 -19.96
N GLU A 241 -3.46 -13.28 -20.92
CA GLU A 241 -2.58 -14.30 -21.51
C GLU A 241 -1.32 -13.70 -22.14
N ARG A 242 -1.40 -12.48 -22.71
CA ARG A 242 -0.23 -11.77 -23.24
C ARG A 242 0.84 -11.50 -22.19
N ASP A 243 0.44 -11.26 -20.93
CA ASP A 243 1.36 -11.00 -19.83
C ASP A 243 1.88 -12.31 -19.22
N ILE A 244 1.02 -13.33 -19.12
CA ILE A 244 1.42 -14.66 -18.65
C ILE A 244 2.46 -15.29 -19.59
N ALA A 245 2.31 -15.10 -20.90
CA ALA A 245 3.22 -15.64 -21.91
C ALA A 245 4.69 -15.22 -21.70
N LYS A 246 4.94 -14.06 -21.09
CA LYS A 246 6.29 -13.56 -20.76
C LYS A 246 7.00 -14.40 -19.70
N TYR A 247 6.23 -15.16 -18.90
CA TYR A 247 6.72 -15.91 -17.74
C TYR A 247 6.73 -17.43 -17.96
N ARG A 248 6.25 -17.91 -19.11
CA ARG A 248 6.26 -19.36 -19.42
C ARG A 248 7.63 -19.95 -19.26
N GLY A 249 7.71 -21.02 -18.46
CA GLY A 249 8.93 -21.76 -18.20
C GLY A 249 9.91 -21.11 -17.20
N LYS A 250 9.66 -19.89 -16.74
CA LYS A 250 10.56 -19.23 -15.78
C LYS A 250 10.60 -19.90 -14.40
N TYR A 251 9.58 -20.67 -14.07
CA TYR A 251 9.42 -21.32 -12.77
C TYR A 251 9.56 -22.84 -12.81
N ASP A 252 10.07 -23.39 -13.91
CA ASP A 252 10.25 -24.83 -14.12
C ASP A 252 11.24 -25.44 -13.12
N ALA A 253 12.22 -24.65 -12.68
CA ALA A 253 13.24 -25.07 -11.70
C ALA A 253 12.70 -25.18 -10.25
N GLY A 254 11.50 -24.66 -9.97
CA GLY A 254 10.80 -24.79 -8.69
C GLY A 254 11.24 -23.84 -7.58
N TYR A 255 10.69 -24.07 -6.40
CA TYR A 255 10.76 -23.17 -5.25
C TYR A 255 12.19 -22.86 -4.79
N GLU A 256 13.00 -23.90 -4.58
CA GLU A 256 14.37 -23.79 -4.05
C GLU A 256 15.25 -22.97 -4.99
N SER A 257 15.19 -23.28 -6.29
CA SER A 257 16.03 -22.63 -7.30
C SER A 257 15.71 -21.13 -7.42
N VAL A 258 14.43 -20.78 -7.51
CA VAL A 258 14.00 -19.37 -7.60
C VAL A 258 14.37 -18.62 -6.31
N ARG A 259 14.17 -19.25 -5.15
CA ARG A 259 14.51 -18.65 -3.85
C ARG A 259 16.01 -18.41 -3.71
N GLN A 260 16.85 -19.37 -4.12
CA GLN A 260 18.31 -19.21 -4.11
C GLN A 260 18.76 -18.05 -5.02
N GLN A 261 18.16 -17.91 -6.20
CA GLN A 261 18.45 -16.79 -7.12
C GLN A 261 18.06 -15.46 -6.48
N ARG A 262 16.92 -15.37 -5.80
CA ARG A 262 16.50 -14.17 -5.08
C ARG A 262 17.45 -13.83 -3.92
N VAL A 263 17.88 -14.81 -3.12
CA VAL A 263 18.88 -14.61 -2.05
C VAL A 263 20.18 -14.04 -2.62
N LYS A 264 20.69 -14.62 -3.74
CA LYS A 264 21.88 -14.10 -4.42
C LYS A 264 21.70 -12.64 -4.83
N ARG A 265 20.58 -12.29 -5.48
CA ARG A 265 20.30 -10.91 -5.91
C ARG A 265 20.12 -9.94 -4.75
N LEU A 266 19.48 -10.35 -3.64
CA LEU A 266 19.36 -9.55 -2.42
C LEU A 266 20.73 -9.17 -1.85
N ARG A 267 21.70 -10.11 -1.88
CA ARG A 267 23.09 -9.84 -1.46
C ARG A 267 23.78 -8.87 -2.42
N GLU A 268 23.68 -9.11 -3.72
CA GLU A 268 24.23 -8.22 -4.76
C GLU A 268 23.70 -6.79 -4.68
N LEU A 269 22.43 -6.62 -4.28
CA LEU A 269 21.78 -5.32 -4.09
C LEU A 269 22.06 -4.69 -2.72
N GLY A 270 22.78 -5.37 -1.81
CA GLY A 270 23.05 -4.90 -0.44
C GLY A 270 21.84 -4.90 0.48
N LEU A 271 20.78 -5.62 0.12
CA LEU A 271 19.53 -5.75 0.89
C LEU A 271 19.60 -6.86 1.95
N MET A 272 20.54 -7.79 1.79
CA MET A 272 20.79 -8.89 2.71
C MET A 272 22.30 -9.05 2.90
N PRO A 273 22.84 -8.86 4.12
CA PRO A 273 24.25 -9.16 4.42
C PRO A 273 24.55 -10.65 4.29
N ASP A 274 25.80 -11.00 3.98
CA ASP A 274 26.23 -12.40 3.89
C ASP A 274 26.14 -13.15 5.22
N THR A 275 26.15 -12.41 6.34
CA THR A 275 26.03 -12.96 7.69
C THR A 275 24.63 -13.48 8.04
N TRP A 276 23.58 -13.01 7.33
CA TRP A 276 22.24 -13.49 7.58
C TRP A 276 22.00 -14.82 6.85
N GLN A 277 21.40 -15.75 7.59
CA GLN A 277 20.91 -17.00 7.01
C GLN A 277 19.47 -16.78 6.53
N PRO A 278 19.14 -17.09 5.26
CA PRO A 278 17.75 -17.03 4.82
C PRO A 278 16.93 -18.08 5.57
N SER A 279 15.65 -17.80 5.81
CA SER A 279 14.75 -18.80 6.38
C SER A 279 14.67 -20.04 5.49
N PRO A 280 14.34 -21.23 6.02
CA PRO A 280 14.23 -22.45 5.22
C PRO A 280 13.25 -22.33 4.06
N THR A 281 13.53 -23.00 2.97
CA THR A 281 12.56 -23.19 1.88
C THR A 281 11.38 -24.02 2.39
N VAL A 282 10.17 -23.62 2.01
CA VAL A 282 8.95 -24.37 2.26
C VAL A 282 8.55 -25.13 1.01
N GLY A 283 8.20 -26.40 1.17
CA GLY A 283 7.87 -27.32 0.09
C GLY A 283 9.10 -28.09 -0.43
N ASP A 284 8.82 -29.12 -1.19
CA ASP A 284 9.80 -29.97 -1.89
C ASP A 284 9.37 -30.06 -3.37
N TRP A 285 10.13 -29.40 -4.24
CA TRP A 285 9.83 -29.40 -5.67
C TRP A 285 9.97 -30.80 -6.29
N ALA A 286 10.92 -31.61 -5.81
CA ALA A 286 11.09 -32.96 -6.34
C ALA A 286 9.85 -33.83 -6.09
N ALA A 287 9.25 -33.70 -4.90
CA ALA A 287 8.03 -34.42 -4.51
C ALA A 287 6.72 -33.81 -5.02
N THR A 288 6.76 -32.62 -5.62
CA THR A 288 5.57 -31.94 -6.15
C THR A 288 4.97 -32.69 -7.32
N LYS A 289 3.70 -33.15 -7.15
CA LYS A 289 3.00 -34.00 -8.12
C LYS A 289 2.42 -33.25 -9.32
N ARG A 290 2.10 -31.97 -9.17
CA ARG A 290 1.42 -31.15 -10.18
C ARG A 290 2.28 -29.96 -10.61
N LYS A 291 3.53 -30.21 -10.94
CA LYS A 291 4.49 -29.18 -11.34
C LYS A 291 3.96 -28.18 -12.37
N PRO A 292 3.34 -28.60 -13.50
CA PRO A 292 2.80 -27.64 -14.47
C PRO A 292 1.72 -26.69 -13.90
N TRP A 293 0.95 -27.14 -12.91
CA TRP A 293 -0.05 -26.32 -12.26
C TRP A 293 0.58 -25.31 -11.29
N GLU A 294 1.56 -25.76 -10.50
CA GLU A 294 2.32 -24.87 -9.60
C GLU A 294 3.11 -23.82 -10.39
N GLN A 295 3.76 -24.21 -11.47
CA GLN A 295 4.44 -23.31 -12.40
C GLN A 295 3.48 -22.24 -12.90
N ARG A 296 2.31 -22.66 -13.41
CA ARG A 296 1.28 -21.74 -13.91
C ARG A 296 0.76 -20.80 -12.82
N CYS A 297 0.61 -21.24 -11.58
CA CYS A 297 0.22 -20.35 -10.48
C CYS A 297 1.21 -19.19 -10.30
N MET A 298 2.52 -19.46 -10.35
CA MET A 298 3.53 -18.40 -10.21
C MET A 298 3.68 -17.56 -11.48
N GLU A 299 3.55 -18.16 -12.67
CA GLU A 299 3.53 -17.42 -13.96
C GLU A 299 2.42 -16.37 -13.98
N VAL A 300 1.21 -16.73 -13.51
CA VAL A 300 0.08 -15.81 -13.43
C VAL A 300 0.31 -14.74 -12.37
N TYR A 301 0.82 -15.11 -11.20
CA TYR A 301 1.18 -14.16 -10.15
C TYR A 301 2.18 -13.11 -10.65
N ALA A 302 3.24 -13.56 -11.31
CA ALA A 302 4.24 -12.67 -11.91
C ALA A 302 3.64 -11.74 -12.97
N ALA A 303 2.73 -12.26 -13.81
CA ALA A 303 2.03 -11.48 -14.82
C ALA A 303 1.09 -10.42 -14.21
N MET A 304 0.49 -10.69 -13.05
CA MET A 304 -0.32 -9.69 -12.32
C MET A 304 0.54 -8.51 -11.84
N ILE A 305 1.74 -8.78 -11.33
CA ILE A 305 2.70 -7.75 -10.89
C ILE A 305 3.26 -6.97 -12.09
N ASP A 306 3.63 -7.63 -13.17
CA ASP A 306 4.08 -7.00 -14.42
C ASP A 306 3.00 -6.05 -14.99
N CYS A 307 1.74 -6.49 -15.04
CA CYS A 307 0.64 -5.65 -15.49
C CYS A 307 0.44 -4.43 -14.56
N MET A 308 0.59 -4.59 -13.26
CA MET A 308 0.56 -3.49 -12.30
C MET A 308 1.69 -2.50 -12.57
N ASP A 309 2.92 -2.96 -12.78
CA ASP A 309 4.07 -2.10 -13.11
C ASP A 309 3.87 -1.33 -14.42
N GLN A 310 3.30 -1.97 -15.46
CA GLN A 310 2.91 -1.30 -16.70
C GLN A 310 1.90 -0.18 -16.43
N GLY A 311 0.92 -0.44 -15.55
CA GLY A 311 -0.06 0.56 -15.11
C GLY A 311 0.57 1.74 -14.38
N ILE A 312 1.52 1.46 -13.48
CA ILE A 312 2.32 2.49 -12.80
C ILE A 312 3.09 3.32 -13.83
N GLY A 313 3.67 2.67 -14.84
CA GLY A 313 4.35 3.35 -15.95
C GLY A 313 3.45 4.35 -16.67
N ARG A 314 2.17 4.01 -16.94
CA ARG A 314 1.21 4.93 -17.55
C ARG A 314 0.93 6.17 -16.68
N ILE A 315 0.81 5.96 -15.35
CA ILE A 315 0.58 7.05 -14.39
C ILE A 315 1.80 7.99 -14.35
N LEU A 316 3.02 7.43 -14.29
CA LEU A 316 4.26 8.22 -14.29
C LEU A 316 4.44 8.99 -15.60
N ALA A 317 4.16 8.37 -16.74
CA ALA A 317 4.20 9.03 -18.05
C ALA A 317 3.23 10.23 -18.12
N GLU A 318 2.04 10.14 -17.52
CA GLU A 318 1.11 11.27 -17.45
C GLU A 318 1.65 12.40 -16.57
N LEU A 319 2.32 12.08 -15.45
CA LEU A 319 2.99 13.07 -14.61
C LEU A 319 4.18 13.72 -15.31
N GLU A 320 4.96 12.96 -16.08
CA GLU A 320 6.05 13.49 -16.93
C GLU A 320 5.48 14.42 -18.02
N ARG A 321 4.44 13.98 -18.73
CA ARG A 321 3.76 14.75 -19.79
C ARG A 321 3.22 16.09 -19.28
N SER A 322 2.66 16.10 -18.06
CA SER A 322 2.13 17.30 -17.40
C SER A 322 3.20 18.12 -16.66
N ARG A 323 4.49 17.70 -16.70
CA ARG A 323 5.63 18.34 -16.01
C ARG A 323 5.44 18.44 -14.50
N ARG A 324 4.81 17.41 -13.90
CA ARG A 324 4.52 17.37 -12.46
C ARG A 324 5.35 16.34 -11.70
N LEU A 325 6.02 15.42 -12.41
CA LEU A 325 6.74 14.31 -11.77
C LEU A 325 7.83 14.81 -10.82
N ASP A 326 8.57 15.85 -11.18
CA ASP A 326 9.67 16.35 -10.37
C ASP A 326 9.20 16.90 -9.02
N ASN A 327 8.02 17.58 -8.99
CA ASN A 327 7.37 18.04 -7.76
C ASN A 327 6.24 17.10 -7.30
N THR A 328 6.42 15.80 -7.48
CA THR A 328 5.51 14.76 -6.95
C THR A 328 6.28 13.78 -6.08
N VAL A 329 5.89 13.68 -4.82
CA VAL A 329 6.37 12.61 -3.94
C VAL A 329 5.62 11.35 -4.28
N VAL A 330 6.33 10.35 -4.79
CA VAL A 330 5.77 9.02 -5.10
C VAL A 330 6.20 8.05 -4.02
N PHE A 331 5.23 7.46 -3.33
CA PHE A 331 5.42 6.34 -2.41
C PHE A 331 4.90 5.06 -3.07
N TYR A 332 5.69 4.00 -3.09
CA TYR A 332 5.26 2.65 -3.42
C TYR A 332 5.55 1.71 -2.26
N LEU A 333 4.54 0.94 -1.84
CA LEU A 333 4.65 -0.07 -0.77
C LEU A 333 3.60 -1.17 -0.95
N GLN A 334 3.63 -2.17 -0.04
CA GLN A 334 2.75 -3.35 -0.06
C GLN A 334 1.97 -3.47 1.25
N ASP A 335 0.76 -3.99 1.20
CA ASP A 335 -0.14 -4.01 2.37
C ASP A 335 0.12 -5.15 3.35
N ASN A 336 0.76 -6.22 2.92
CA ASN A 336 1.28 -7.32 3.73
C ASN A 336 2.31 -8.12 2.92
N GLY A 337 2.94 -9.09 3.55
CA GLY A 337 3.75 -10.06 2.82
C GLY A 337 2.93 -10.95 1.89
N GLY A 338 3.60 -11.71 1.03
CA GLY A 338 2.98 -12.68 0.13
C GLY A 338 2.05 -13.64 0.87
N CYS A 339 0.99 -14.05 0.20
CA CYS A 339 -0.16 -14.71 0.81
C CYS A 339 -0.08 -16.24 0.71
N ALA A 340 -0.01 -16.92 1.85
CA ALA A 340 0.01 -18.37 1.93
C ALA A 340 -1.37 -19.04 1.96
N GLU A 341 -2.45 -18.26 1.77
CA GLU A 341 -3.81 -18.80 1.79
C GLU A 341 -4.06 -19.73 0.60
N GLU A 342 -4.74 -20.86 0.87
CA GLU A 342 -5.00 -21.90 -0.13
C GLU A 342 -6.37 -21.76 -0.80
N ASN A 343 -6.83 -20.53 -1.03
CA ASN A 343 -8.13 -20.30 -1.65
C ASN A 343 -8.20 -20.90 -3.05
N GLY A 344 -9.24 -21.71 -3.27
CA GLY A 344 -9.46 -22.39 -4.56
C GLY A 344 -8.47 -23.53 -4.86
N ARG A 345 -7.61 -23.95 -3.94
CA ARG A 345 -6.64 -25.05 -4.15
C ARG A 345 -7.21 -26.43 -3.79
N ARG A 346 -8.32 -26.50 -3.04
CA ARG A 346 -9.02 -27.76 -2.71
C ARG A 346 -10.03 -28.12 -3.80
N PRO A 347 -10.32 -29.43 -4.00
CA PRO A 347 -11.33 -29.86 -4.97
C PRO A 347 -12.69 -29.19 -4.78
N GLN A 348 -13.33 -28.85 -5.86
CA GLN A 348 -14.69 -28.31 -5.88
C GLN A 348 -15.68 -29.38 -5.46
N LYS A 349 -16.49 -29.10 -4.42
CA LYS A 349 -17.49 -30.04 -3.90
C LYS A 349 -18.90 -29.79 -4.42
N ALA A 350 -19.13 -28.66 -5.06
CA ALA A 350 -20.45 -28.22 -5.46
C ALA A 350 -20.91 -28.89 -6.78
N GLU A 351 -22.17 -29.24 -6.84
CA GLU A 351 -22.84 -29.58 -8.10
C GLU A 351 -22.79 -28.39 -9.05
N VAL A 352 -22.51 -28.65 -10.30
CA VAL A 352 -22.50 -27.64 -11.37
C VAL A 352 -23.96 -27.31 -11.71
N PRO A 353 -24.41 -26.04 -11.55
CA PRO A 353 -25.74 -25.66 -12.01
C PRO A 353 -25.85 -25.89 -13.53
N ALA A 354 -26.92 -26.54 -13.97
CA ALA A 354 -27.09 -26.90 -15.38
C ALA A 354 -27.44 -25.71 -16.30
N ASP A 355 -27.86 -24.55 -15.74
CA ASP A 355 -28.48 -23.46 -16.49
C ASP A 355 -27.86 -22.08 -16.23
N LEU A 356 -26.53 -21.97 -16.26
CA LEU A 356 -25.87 -20.67 -16.17
C LEU A 356 -26.15 -19.86 -17.45
N LYS A 357 -26.68 -18.63 -17.27
CA LYS A 357 -26.95 -17.69 -18.37
C LYS A 357 -26.02 -16.47 -18.26
N PRO A 358 -25.70 -15.82 -19.38
CA PRO A 358 -25.01 -14.54 -19.33
C PRO A 358 -25.72 -13.55 -18.40
N MET A 359 -24.94 -12.77 -17.65
CA MET A 359 -25.46 -11.74 -16.77
C MET A 359 -25.89 -10.51 -17.60
N ALA A 360 -26.91 -9.80 -17.14
CA ALA A 360 -27.26 -8.52 -17.75
C ALA A 360 -26.15 -7.48 -17.55
N PRO A 361 -26.00 -6.49 -18.45
CA PRO A 361 -24.93 -5.48 -18.35
C PRO A 361 -24.91 -4.71 -17.02
N ASP A 362 -26.06 -4.50 -16.38
CA ASP A 362 -26.22 -3.80 -15.10
C ASP A 362 -26.31 -4.73 -13.89
N GLN A 363 -26.27 -6.04 -14.10
CA GLN A 363 -26.30 -7.04 -13.03
C GLN A 363 -24.97 -7.04 -12.30
N LEU A 364 -25.00 -6.72 -10.99
CA LEU A 364 -23.80 -6.69 -10.14
C LEU A 364 -23.30 -8.10 -9.81
N GLN A 365 -21.98 -8.23 -9.71
CA GLN A 365 -21.37 -9.39 -9.07
C GLN A 365 -21.51 -9.24 -7.56
N GLU A 366 -22.12 -10.21 -6.88
CA GLU A 366 -22.41 -10.13 -5.45
C GLU A 366 -21.37 -10.84 -4.58
N LEU A 367 -20.69 -11.84 -5.14
CA LEU A 367 -19.77 -12.70 -4.41
C LEU A 367 -18.31 -12.41 -4.75
N ALA A 368 -17.45 -12.35 -3.75
CA ALA A 368 -16.01 -12.26 -3.94
C ALA A 368 -15.45 -13.46 -4.73
N ARG A 369 -16.03 -14.65 -4.52
CA ARG A 369 -15.85 -15.80 -5.40
C ARG A 369 -17.12 -16.01 -6.22
N PRO A 370 -17.13 -15.52 -7.48
CA PRO A 370 -18.29 -15.67 -8.36
C PRO A 370 -18.64 -17.14 -8.61
N ARG A 371 -19.91 -17.41 -8.82
CA ARG A 371 -20.35 -18.73 -9.32
C ARG A 371 -20.12 -18.86 -10.82
N GLN A 372 -20.27 -17.77 -11.54
CA GLN A 372 -20.13 -17.68 -12.99
C GLN A 372 -19.44 -16.38 -13.41
N THR A 373 -18.90 -16.39 -14.59
CA THR A 373 -18.46 -15.20 -15.33
C THR A 373 -19.65 -14.45 -15.92
N ARG A 374 -19.46 -13.22 -16.38
CA ARG A 374 -20.53 -12.43 -17.02
C ARG A 374 -21.13 -13.10 -18.26
N ASP A 375 -20.31 -13.81 -19.02
CA ASP A 375 -20.73 -14.57 -20.21
C ASP A 375 -21.35 -15.96 -19.89
N GLY A 376 -21.60 -16.27 -18.59
CA GLY A 376 -22.33 -17.47 -18.16
C GLY A 376 -21.47 -18.72 -18.00
N ARG A 377 -20.13 -18.65 -18.06
CA ARG A 377 -19.27 -19.82 -17.81
C ARG A 377 -19.14 -20.07 -16.30
N LEU A 378 -19.13 -21.33 -15.89
CA LEU A 378 -18.89 -21.73 -14.51
C LEU A 378 -17.49 -21.32 -14.05
N VAL A 379 -17.39 -20.68 -12.88
CA VAL A 379 -16.09 -20.43 -12.23
C VAL A 379 -15.62 -21.69 -11.51
N ARG A 380 -14.48 -22.21 -11.96
CA ARG A 380 -13.89 -23.48 -11.51
C ARG A 380 -12.75 -23.22 -10.52
N HIS A 381 -12.58 -24.15 -9.61
CA HIS A 381 -11.44 -24.16 -8.69
C HIS A 381 -11.02 -25.59 -8.35
N GLY A 382 -9.86 -25.76 -7.79
CA GLY A 382 -9.30 -27.04 -7.36
C GLY A 382 -8.02 -27.39 -8.09
N PRO A 383 -7.39 -28.48 -7.64
CA PRO A 383 -6.12 -28.94 -8.19
C PRO A 383 -6.23 -29.25 -9.69
N GLY A 384 -5.38 -28.64 -10.50
CA GLY A 384 -5.34 -28.82 -11.94
C GLY A 384 -6.23 -27.85 -12.73
N VAL A 385 -7.02 -26.98 -12.07
CA VAL A 385 -7.65 -25.85 -12.74
C VAL A 385 -6.58 -24.79 -13.01
N MET A 386 -6.17 -24.66 -14.28
CA MET A 386 -5.12 -23.73 -14.68
C MET A 386 -5.56 -22.28 -14.48
N PRO A 387 -4.89 -21.49 -13.61
CA PRO A 387 -5.27 -20.12 -13.34
C PRO A 387 -4.95 -19.19 -14.53
N GLY A 388 -5.49 -17.98 -14.47
CA GLY A 388 -5.33 -16.91 -15.45
C GLY A 388 -6.66 -16.41 -15.99
N PRO A 389 -7.52 -17.25 -16.61
CA PRO A 389 -8.81 -16.84 -17.16
C PRO A 389 -9.87 -16.49 -16.12
N ALA A 390 -10.89 -15.73 -16.55
CA ALA A 390 -12.00 -15.25 -15.72
C ALA A 390 -12.82 -16.37 -15.05
N ASP A 391 -12.89 -17.55 -15.68
CA ASP A 391 -13.62 -18.73 -15.22
C ASP A 391 -12.82 -19.62 -14.25
N THR A 392 -11.79 -19.06 -13.58
CA THR A 392 -10.97 -19.77 -12.60
C THR A 392 -10.91 -19.03 -11.27
N TYR A 393 -10.64 -19.75 -10.17
CA TYR A 393 -10.48 -19.13 -8.86
C TYR A 393 -9.48 -19.93 -8.03
N VAL A 394 -8.18 -19.56 -8.13
CA VAL A 394 -7.06 -20.29 -7.54
C VAL A 394 -6.06 -19.30 -6.95
N ALA A 395 -5.52 -19.60 -5.75
CA ALA A 395 -4.37 -18.90 -5.15
C ALA A 395 -3.06 -19.60 -5.53
N TYR A 396 -1.91 -18.90 -5.43
CA TYR A 396 -0.61 -19.49 -5.80
C TYR A 396 -0.01 -20.41 -4.72
N GLY A 397 -0.47 -20.30 -3.47
CA GLY A 397 -0.14 -21.25 -2.42
C GLY A 397 1.08 -20.89 -1.57
N ARG A 398 1.24 -21.68 -0.49
CA ARG A 398 2.20 -21.41 0.57
C ARG A 398 3.66 -21.47 0.11
N GLU A 399 3.98 -22.42 -0.74
CA GLU A 399 5.34 -22.65 -1.22
C GLU A 399 5.85 -21.45 -2.03
N TRP A 400 5.03 -20.93 -2.95
CA TRP A 400 5.33 -19.71 -3.69
C TRP A 400 5.31 -18.45 -2.82
N ALA A 401 4.45 -18.40 -1.79
CA ALA A 401 4.47 -17.30 -0.83
C ALA A 401 5.80 -17.25 -0.04
N ASN A 402 6.41 -18.42 0.26
CA ASN A 402 7.75 -18.48 0.86
C ASN A 402 8.82 -17.91 -0.08
N VAL A 403 8.72 -18.19 -1.39
CA VAL A 403 9.60 -17.59 -2.40
C VAL A 403 9.41 -16.07 -2.45
N SER A 404 8.17 -15.59 -2.48
CA SER A 404 7.83 -14.16 -2.52
C SER A 404 8.39 -13.39 -1.32
N ASN A 405 8.38 -13.99 -0.13
CA ASN A 405 8.85 -13.36 1.10
C ASN A 405 10.35 -13.55 1.39
N THR A 406 11.11 -14.09 0.42
CA THR A 406 12.57 -14.23 0.58
C THR A 406 13.21 -12.90 1.03
N PRO A 407 14.09 -12.88 2.05
CA PRO A 407 14.70 -14.03 2.75
C PRO A 407 13.95 -14.46 4.03
N PHE A 408 12.84 -13.80 4.34
CA PHE A 408 12.13 -13.87 5.61
C PHE A 408 11.28 -15.12 5.75
N ARG A 409 10.93 -15.44 7.00
CA ARG A 409 9.96 -16.50 7.32
C ARG A 409 8.57 -15.92 7.51
N GLU A 410 7.55 -16.78 7.43
CA GLU A 410 6.13 -16.48 7.54
C GLU A 410 5.59 -15.61 6.38
N TYR A 411 4.32 -15.22 6.48
CA TYR A 411 3.50 -14.69 5.39
C TYR A 411 2.49 -13.67 5.92
N LYS A 412 1.70 -13.08 5.03
CA LYS A 412 0.44 -12.39 5.38
C LYS A 412 -0.25 -13.08 6.56
N HIS A 413 -0.74 -12.33 7.52
CA HIS A 413 -1.35 -12.74 8.78
C HIS A 413 -0.37 -12.76 9.97
N TRP A 414 0.88 -13.24 9.80
CA TRP A 414 1.86 -13.28 10.89
C TRP A 414 2.65 -11.98 10.99
N VAL A 415 3.04 -11.64 12.23
CA VAL A 415 3.83 -10.41 12.50
C VAL A 415 5.35 -10.65 12.57
N HIS A 416 5.79 -11.80 12.05
CA HIS A 416 7.18 -12.06 11.70
C HIS A 416 7.58 -11.26 10.44
N GLU A 417 8.88 -11.11 10.18
CA GLU A 417 9.37 -10.25 9.10
C GLU A 417 8.71 -10.55 7.74
N GLY A 418 8.46 -11.83 7.40
CA GLY A 418 7.81 -12.18 6.13
C GLY A 418 6.35 -11.73 6.00
N GLY A 419 5.67 -11.46 7.11
CA GLY A 419 4.30 -10.93 7.10
C GLY A 419 4.23 -9.41 7.11
N ILE A 420 5.19 -8.73 7.76
CA ILE A 420 5.13 -7.28 8.00
C ILE A 420 6.18 -6.46 7.25
N SER A 421 7.26 -7.06 6.77
CA SER A 421 8.31 -6.34 6.05
C SER A 421 7.86 -6.02 4.62
N THR A 422 7.87 -4.75 4.26
CA THR A 422 7.49 -4.29 2.92
C THR A 422 8.60 -3.46 2.30
N PRO A 423 8.85 -3.57 0.99
CA PRO A 423 9.51 -2.51 0.26
C PRO A 423 8.82 -1.17 0.49
N LEU A 424 9.61 -0.10 0.65
CA LEU A 424 9.13 1.26 0.44
C LEU A 424 10.08 1.94 -0.53
N ILE A 425 9.55 2.35 -1.67
CA ILE A 425 10.25 3.22 -2.62
C ILE A 425 9.70 4.61 -2.44
N VAL A 426 10.59 5.61 -2.26
CA VAL A 426 10.23 7.03 -2.25
C VAL A 426 10.97 7.73 -3.38
N HIS A 427 10.23 8.31 -4.32
CA HIS A 427 10.77 9.08 -5.42
C HIS A 427 10.27 10.53 -5.33
N TRP A 428 11.18 11.49 -5.27
CA TRP A 428 10.87 12.91 -5.25
C TRP A 428 12.09 13.73 -5.70
N PRO A 429 12.21 14.00 -7.00
CA PRO A 429 13.38 14.70 -7.55
C PRO A 429 13.66 16.07 -6.93
N GLU A 430 12.63 16.89 -6.65
CA GLU A 430 12.84 18.20 -6.03
C GLU A 430 13.20 18.16 -4.55
N GLY A 431 12.81 17.11 -3.82
CA GLY A 431 12.98 17.05 -2.37
C GLY A 431 14.08 16.11 -1.86
N ILE A 432 14.40 15.04 -2.61
CA ILE A 432 15.48 14.11 -2.24
C ILE A 432 16.79 14.61 -2.84
N PRO A 433 17.81 14.94 -2.01
CA PRO A 433 19.13 15.35 -2.50
C PRO A 433 19.70 14.37 -3.51
N SER A 434 20.31 14.85 -4.59
CA SER A 434 20.83 14.01 -5.67
C SER A 434 21.82 12.94 -5.18
N ALA A 435 22.64 13.25 -4.16
CA ALA A 435 23.57 12.31 -3.54
C ALA A 435 22.89 11.15 -2.79
N ARG A 436 21.59 11.28 -2.49
CA ARG A 436 20.80 10.24 -1.82
C ARG A 436 20.03 9.34 -2.81
N ARG A 437 19.84 9.78 -4.04
CA ARG A 437 19.09 9.01 -5.04
C ARG A 437 19.78 7.70 -5.37
N GLY A 438 19.01 6.64 -5.51
CA GLY A 438 19.48 5.27 -5.73
C GLY A 438 20.06 4.59 -4.47
N LYS A 439 20.08 5.26 -3.32
CA LYS A 439 20.63 4.71 -2.08
C LYS A 439 19.61 3.89 -1.30
N LEU A 440 20.13 3.03 -0.43
CA LEU A 440 19.35 2.32 0.58
C LEU A 440 19.20 3.19 1.83
N GLU A 441 18.01 3.19 2.42
CA GLU A 441 17.71 3.75 3.73
C GLU A 441 17.45 2.61 4.70
N GLN A 442 18.22 2.55 5.78
CA GLN A 442 18.20 1.42 6.72
C GLN A 442 17.44 1.73 8.02
N GLN A 443 17.03 2.97 8.23
CA GLN A 443 16.28 3.34 9.42
C GLN A 443 14.89 2.73 9.39
N PRO A 444 14.40 2.16 10.52
CA PRO A 444 13.07 1.56 10.58
C PRO A 444 11.97 2.59 10.39
N GLY A 445 11.05 2.31 9.46
CA GLY A 445 9.82 3.07 9.25
C GLY A 445 8.58 2.18 9.31
N HIS A 446 7.43 2.79 9.47
CA HIS A 446 6.13 2.10 9.57
C HIS A 446 5.04 2.88 8.82
N LEU A 447 3.95 2.23 8.43
CA LEU A 447 2.82 2.86 7.74
C LEU A 447 2.31 4.13 8.41
N ILE A 448 2.32 4.17 9.77
CA ILE A 448 1.88 5.33 10.55
C ILE A 448 2.69 6.59 10.26
N ASP A 449 3.92 6.43 9.75
CA ASP A 449 4.82 7.54 9.42
C ASP A 449 4.41 8.28 8.14
N ILE A 450 3.66 7.63 7.26
CA ILE A 450 3.22 8.24 5.99
C ILE A 450 2.30 9.43 6.26
N MET A 451 1.36 9.33 7.21
CA MET A 451 0.52 10.47 7.59
C MET A 451 1.37 11.63 8.13
N ALA A 452 2.27 11.37 9.08
CA ALA A 452 3.13 12.40 9.66
C ALA A 452 4.00 13.08 8.59
N THR A 453 4.54 12.30 7.64
CA THR A 453 5.32 12.79 6.50
C THR A 453 4.49 13.66 5.57
N CYS A 454 3.29 13.22 5.21
CA CYS A 454 2.40 13.98 4.32
C CYS A 454 1.89 15.28 4.97
N VAL A 455 1.61 15.26 6.28
CA VAL A 455 1.23 16.46 7.05
C VAL A 455 2.34 17.50 7.00
N GLU A 456 3.60 17.10 7.23
CA GLU A 456 4.75 18.00 7.15
C GLU A 456 5.00 18.51 5.72
N LEU A 457 4.96 17.64 4.70
CA LEU A 457 5.10 18.00 3.29
C LEU A 457 4.06 19.03 2.84
N ALA A 458 2.83 18.87 3.29
CA ALA A 458 1.73 19.76 2.94
C ALA A 458 1.69 21.06 3.75
N GLY A 459 2.48 21.17 4.84
CA GLY A 459 2.30 22.22 5.84
C GLY A 459 0.89 22.21 6.41
N ALA A 460 0.29 21.01 6.56
CA ALA A 460 -1.06 20.84 7.10
C ALA A 460 -1.05 20.81 8.62
N ALA A 461 -2.16 21.19 9.23
CA ALA A 461 -2.38 20.96 10.66
C ALA A 461 -3.13 19.63 10.85
N TYR A 462 -2.55 18.71 11.63
CA TYR A 462 -3.29 17.53 12.05
C TYR A 462 -4.33 17.94 13.12
N PRO A 463 -5.62 17.67 12.92
CA PRO A 463 -6.67 18.23 13.76
C PRO A 463 -6.74 17.53 15.12
N ALA A 464 -6.93 18.31 16.20
CA ALA A 464 -7.28 17.77 17.52
C ALA A 464 -8.77 17.39 17.60
N GLU A 465 -9.60 18.03 16.77
CA GLU A 465 -11.04 17.78 16.65
C GLU A 465 -11.47 17.85 15.17
N TYR A 466 -12.35 16.95 14.76
CA TYR A 466 -12.90 16.92 13.41
C TYR A 466 -14.35 16.45 13.43
N ARG A 467 -15.25 17.20 12.80
CA ARG A 467 -16.71 16.92 12.76
C ARG A 467 -17.31 16.65 14.15
N GLY A 468 -16.85 17.40 15.17
CA GLY A 468 -17.35 17.28 16.56
C GLY A 468 -16.77 16.11 17.36
N SER A 469 -15.87 15.32 16.78
CA SER A 469 -15.20 14.22 17.46
C SER A 469 -13.74 14.57 17.80
N LYS A 470 -13.31 14.22 19.02
CA LYS A 470 -11.91 14.35 19.43
C LYS A 470 -11.06 13.32 18.70
N ILE A 471 -10.06 13.76 17.94
CA ILE A 471 -9.19 12.93 17.14
C ILE A 471 -8.02 12.38 17.99
N LYS A 472 -7.70 11.11 17.80
CA LYS A 472 -6.52 10.49 18.44
C LYS A 472 -5.23 11.12 17.88
N PRO A 473 -4.22 11.41 18.73
CA PRO A 473 -2.96 11.98 18.26
C PRO A 473 -2.21 11.03 17.33
N LEU A 474 -1.38 11.58 16.42
CA LEU A 474 -0.52 10.80 15.54
C LEU A 474 0.41 9.87 16.32
N GLU A 475 0.61 8.67 15.81
CA GLU A 475 1.53 7.67 16.35
C GLU A 475 2.87 7.66 15.59
N GLY A 476 2.88 8.10 14.34
CA GLY A 476 4.05 8.08 13.47
C GLY A 476 4.94 9.32 13.60
N VAL A 477 6.13 9.21 13.01
CA VAL A 477 7.09 10.30 12.85
C VAL A 477 7.31 10.61 11.38
N SER A 478 7.67 11.86 11.04
CA SER A 478 7.97 12.21 9.66
C SER A 478 9.23 11.52 9.15
N LEU A 479 9.19 11.02 7.91
CA LEU A 479 10.32 10.42 7.20
C LEU A 479 11.22 11.45 6.50
N LEU A 480 10.87 12.73 6.47
CA LEU A 480 11.64 13.76 5.77
C LEU A 480 13.11 13.85 6.23
N PRO A 481 13.45 13.69 7.53
CA PRO A 481 14.85 13.63 7.93
C PRO A 481 15.63 12.51 7.22
N ALA A 482 15.03 11.30 7.06
CA ALA A 482 15.66 10.18 6.36
C ALA A 482 15.86 10.46 4.87
N PHE A 483 14.97 11.21 4.22
CA PHE A 483 15.17 11.62 2.81
C PHE A 483 16.44 12.45 2.65
N ALA A 484 16.75 13.28 3.64
CA ALA A 484 17.96 14.09 3.69
C ALA A 484 19.18 13.33 4.27
N GLY A 485 19.06 12.05 4.61
CA GLY A 485 20.12 11.25 5.24
C GLY A 485 20.38 11.59 6.71
N LYS A 486 19.39 12.18 7.38
CA LYS A 486 19.45 12.51 8.81
C LYS A 486 18.76 11.43 9.65
N PRO A 487 19.11 11.27 10.94
CA PRO A 487 18.43 10.34 11.82
C PRO A 487 16.94 10.64 11.99
N LEU A 488 16.13 9.58 12.03
CA LEU A 488 14.74 9.66 12.47
C LEU A 488 14.71 9.69 14.01
N ASN A 489 14.09 10.70 14.57
CA ASN A 489 13.83 10.75 16.00
C ASN A 489 12.53 9.98 16.32
N ARG A 490 12.67 8.68 16.63
CA ARG A 490 11.55 7.82 17.02
C ARG A 490 11.62 7.53 18.52
N PRO A 491 10.83 8.23 19.35
CA PRO A 491 10.89 8.06 20.80
C PRO A 491 10.18 6.78 21.29
N GLN A 492 9.25 6.23 20.49
CA GLN A 492 8.45 5.06 20.86
C GLN A 492 8.83 3.85 20.02
N PRO A 493 8.74 2.63 20.59
CA PRO A 493 8.81 1.38 19.82
C PRO A 493 7.73 1.31 18.75
N LEU A 494 7.90 0.38 17.79
CA LEU A 494 6.87 -0.04 16.85
C LEU A 494 6.16 -1.28 17.38
N PHE A 495 4.85 -1.36 17.19
CA PHE A 495 4.00 -2.40 17.76
C PHE A 495 3.12 -3.05 16.69
N TRP A 496 2.83 -4.32 16.89
CA TRP A 496 1.93 -5.12 16.03
C TRP A 496 1.06 -6.03 16.88
N GLU A 497 -0.15 -6.17 16.43
CA GLU A 497 -1.06 -7.27 16.78
C GLU A 497 -1.96 -7.57 15.59
N HIS A 498 -2.11 -8.85 15.28
CA HIS A 498 -3.12 -9.33 14.34
C HIS A 498 -3.52 -10.77 14.68
N GLU A 499 -4.78 -10.97 15.05
CA GLU A 499 -5.37 -12.27 15.40
C GLU A 499 -4.54 -13.07 16.42
N GLY A 500 -4.10 -12.40 17.50
CA GLY A 500 -3.30 -12.98 18.57
C GLY A 500 -1.80 -13.06 18.30
N ASN A 501 -1.37 -12.88 17.05
CA ASN A 501 0.04 -12.72 16.72
C ASN A 501 0.49 -11.32 17.13
N ARG A 502 1.60 -11.21 17.84
CA ARG A 502 2.02 -9.96 18.48
C ARG A 502 3.50 -9.70 18.35
N ALA A 503 3.89 -8.44 18.22
CA ALA A 503 5.28 -8.04 18.17
C ALA A 503 5.51 -6.62 18.67
N ILE A 504 6.73 -6.37 19.13
CA ILE A 504 7.29 -5.04 19.41
C ILE A 504 8.70 -4.98 18.87
N ARG A 505 9.04 -3.85 18.24
CA ARG A 505 10.41 -3.54 17.85
C ARG A 505 10.90 -2.27 18.55
N HIS A 506 12.01 -2.40 19.28
CA HIS A 506 12.68 -1.28 19.94
C HIS A 506 14.17 -1.28 19.58
N GLY A 507 14.58 -0.32 18.74
CA GLY A 507 15.93 -0.28 18.17
C GLY A 507 16.21 -1.53 17.32
N LYS A 508 17.27 -2.26 17.65
CA LYS A 508 17.65 -3.51 17.01
C LYS A 508 16.86 -4.74 17.51
N TRP A 509 16.22 -4.64 18.67
CA TRP A 509 15.50 -5.76 19.27
C TRP A 509 14.07 -5.88 18.75
N LYS A 510 13.69 -7.08 18.39
CA LYS A 510 12.31 -7.46 18.09
C LYS A 510 11.89 -8.61 18.98
N LEU A 511 10.78 -8.42 19.69
CA LEU A 511 10.09 -9.45 20.43
C LEU A 511 8.83 -9.81 19.64
N VAL A 512 8.63 -11.09 19.32
CA VAL A 512 7.52 -11.57 18.48
C VAL A 512 6.95 -12.87 19.03
N ALA A 513 5.65 -13.08 18.90
CA ALA A 513 5.01 -14.34 19.25
C ALA A 513 3.84 -14.64 18.31
N LYS A 514 3.68 -15.89 17.94
CA LYS A 514 2.45 -16.41 17.36
C LYS A 514 1.37 -16.52 18.45
N GLU A 515 0.13 -16.54 18.02
CA GLU A 515 -1.01 -16.74 18.90
C GLU A 515 -0.82 -18.00 19.75
N GLY A 516 -1.01 -17.85 21.08
CA GLY A 516 -0.85 -18.94 22.05
C GLY A 516 0.58 -19.45 22.27
N GLN A 517 1.59 -18.87 21.58
CA GLN A 517 2.98 -19.28 21.72
C GLN A 517 3.78 -18.34 22.64
N PRO A 518 4.90 -18.80 23.22
CA PRO A 518 5.81 -17.96 23.98
C PRO A 518 6.44 -16.88 23.08
N TRP A 519 7.02 -15.86 23.73
CA TRP A 519 7.78 -14.83 23.06
C TRP A 519 9.11 -15.34 22.53
N GLU A 520 9.47 -14.97 21.30
CA GLU A 520 10.76 -15.13 20.64
C GLU A 520 11.45 -13.76 20.60
N LEU A 521 12.76 -13.68 20.85
CA LEU A 521 13.54 -12.42 20.85
C LEU A 521 14.63 -12.47 19.79
N TYR A 522 14.72 -11.42 18.94
CA TYR A 522 15.70 -11.34 17.86
C TYR A 522 16.48 -10.03 17.90
N ASP A 523 17.79 -10.10 17.56
CA ASP A 523 18.62 -8.94 17.20
C ASP A 523 18.57 -8.76 15.69
N LEU A 524 17.78 -7.80 15.20
CA LEU A 524 17.53 -7.59 13.77
C LEU A 524 18.74 -7.03 13.00
N GLU A 525 19.79 -6.55 13.66
CA GLU A 525 21.04 -6.18 13.01
C GLU A 525 21.86 -7.44 12.67
N ALA A 526 21.88 -8.41 13.55
CA ALA A 526 22.59 -9.67 13.39
C ALA A 526 21.75 -10.70 12.61
N ASP A 527 20.44 -10.74 12.83
CA ASP A 527 19.51 -11.78 12.32
C ASP A 527 18.10 -11.24 12.08
N ARG A 528 17.93 -10.50 10.99
CA ARG A 528 16.60 -10.03 10.60
C ARG A 528 15.71 -11.14 10.01
N THR A 529 16.28 -12.29 9.71
CA THR A 529 15.54 -13.46 9.21
C THR A 529 14.85 -14.26 10.31
N GLU A 530 15.09 -13.88 11.58
CA GLU A 530 14.44 -14.46 12.76
C GLU A 530 14.74 -15.97 12.91
N MET A 531 16.03 -16.33 12.79
CA MET A 531 16.49 -17.73 12.84
C MET A 531 17.08 -18.14 14.19
N ASN A 532 17.57 -17.15 14.99
CA ASN A 532 18.25 -17.40 16.25
C ASN A 532 17.47 -16.73 17.40
N ASP A 533 16.59 -17.48 18.05
CA ASP A 533 15.83 -17.00 19.20
C ASP A 533 16.73 -16.80 20.43
N LEU A 534 16.81 -15.57 20.90
CA LEU A 534 17.60 -15.14 22.06
C LEU A 534 16.79 -15.00 23.35
N ALA A 535 15.51 -15.42 23.37
CA ALA A 535 14.62 -15.21 24.51
C ALA A 535 15.15 -15.87 25.80
N ALA A 536 15.68 -17.09 25.70
CA ALA A 536 16.28 -17.79 26.82
C ALA A 536 17.58 -17.14 27.34
N VAL A 537 18.33 -16.47 26.45
CA VAL A 537 19.60 -15.81 26.78
C VAL A 537 19.36 -14.43 27.44
N HIS A 538 18.29 -13.74 27.05
CA HIS A 538 17.97 -12.39 27.51
C HIS A 538 16.58 -12.27 28.18
N PRO A 539 16.27 -13.05 29.24
CA PRO A 539 14.92 -13.08 29.83
C PRO A 539 14.49 -11.74 30.46
N ALA A 540 15.44 -10.90 30.90
CA ALA A 540 15.14 -9.56 31.38
C ALA A 540 14.64 -8.64 30.25
N LYS A 541 15.27 -8.69 29.06
CA LYS A 541 14.85 -7.95 27.87
C LYS A 541 13.48 -8.39 27.39
N VAL A 542 13.19 -9.69 27.40
CA VAL A 542 11.87 -10.24 27.10
C VAL A 542 10.80 -9.63 28.00
N ARG A 543 11.00 -9.65 29.33
CA ARG A 543 10.04 -9.07 30.29
C ARG A 543 9.83 -7.56 30.08
N GLU A 544 10.93 -6.80 29.86
CA GLU A 544 10.86 -5.37 29.60
C GLU A 544 10.00 -5.05 28.37
N MET A 545 10.31 -5.71 27.24
CA MET A 545 9.62 -5.44 25.97
C MET A 545 8.18 -5.96 25.98
N ALA A 546 7.90 -7.09 26.64
CA ALA A 546 6.54 -7.59 26.82
C ALA A 546 5.67 -6.60 27.61
N ALA A 547 6.20 -6.04 28.70
CA ALA A 547 5.50 -5.02 29.48
C ALA A 547 5.23 -3.74 28.67
N GLN A 548 6.16 -3.34 27.81
CA GLN A 548 5.93 -2.20 26.87
C GLN A 548 4.82 -2.53 25.87
N TRP A 549 4.80 -3.75 25.33
CA TRP A 549 3.75 -4.20 24.42
C TRP A 549 2.38 -4.22 25.12
N ASP A 550 2.29 -4.77 26.35
CA ASP A 550 1.06 -4.82 27.12
C ASP A 550 0.50 -3.41 27.41
N ALA A 551 1.36 -2.47 27.76
CA ALA A 551 0.98 -1.08 27.99
C ALA A 551 0.44 -0.40 26.70
N TRP A 552 1.08 -0.65 25.55
CA TRP A 552 0.58 -0.19 24.26
C TRP A 552 -0.76 -0.87 23.90
N ALA A 553 -0.88 -2.17 24.09
CA ALA A 553 -2.08 -2.94 23.76
C ALA A 553 -3.31 -2.40 24.51
N ALA A 554 -3.15 -2.13 25.82
CA ALA A 554 -4.20 -1.51 26.62
C ALA A 554 -4.60 -0.12 26.09
N ARG A 555 -3.61 0.74 25.73
CA ARG A 555 -3.86 2.08 25.19
C ARG A 555 -4.49 2.06 23.79
N ALA A 556 -4.12 1.08 22.97
CA ALA A 556 -4.57 0.96 21.58
C ALA A 556 -5.89 0.21 21.40
N ASN A 557 -6.53 -0.27 22.48
CA ASN A 557 -7.75 -1.08 22.46
C ASN A 557 -7.55 -2.48 21.86
N VAL A 558 -6.37 -3.05 22.02
CA VAL A 558 -6.09 -4.44 21.65
C VAL A 558 -6.68 -5.37 22.71
N LEU A 559 -7.43 -6.37 22.28
CA LEU A 559 -8.01 -7.42 23.14
C LEU A 559 -7.41 -8.78 22.79
N PRO A 560 -7.32 -9.72 23.74
CA PRO A 560 -6.92 -11.09 23.46
C PRO A 560 -7.80 -11.73 22.38
N LEU A 561 -7.22 -12.60 21.55
CA LEU A 561 -7.96 -13.29 20.50
C LEU A 561 -9.18 -14.03 21.06
N GLY A 562 -10.33 -13.78 20.48
CA GLY A 562 -11.62 -14.34 20.89
C GLY A 562 -12.36 -13.53 21.95
N ALA A 563 -11.71 -12.67 22.74
CA ALA A 563 -12.39 -11.80 23.70
C ALA A 563 -13.35 -10.79 23.02
N TRP A 564 -13.06 -10.46 21.76
CA TRP A 564 -13.85 -9.54 20.91
C TRP A 564 -14.84 -10.28 19.99
N LYS A 565 -14.94 -11.62 20.05
CA LYS A 565 -15.99 -12.32 19.31
C LYS A 565 -17.34 -11.87 19.84
N ALA A 566 -18.23 -11.48 18.96
CA ALA A 566 -19.59 -11.11 19.35
C ALA A 566 -20.21 -12.22 20.21
N PRO A 567 -20.89 -11.92 21.32
CA PRO A 567 -21.71 -12.90 22.02
C PRO A 567 -22.62 -13.56 20.99
N ALA A 568 -22.71 -14.89 21.02
CA ALA A 568 -23.69 -15.59 20.18
C ALA A 568 -25.03 -14.87 20.36
N ALA A 569 -25.59 -14.37 19.26
CA ALA A 569 -26.89 -13.71 19.34
C ALA A 569 -27.81 -14.63 20.14
N ALA A 570 -28.35 -14.13 21.23
CA ALA A 570 -29.36 -14.85 21.98
C ALA A 570 -30.46 -15.21 20.98
N LYS A 571 -30.63 -16.53 20.72
CA LYS A 571 -31.62 -17.06 19.81
C LYS A 571 -33.02 -16.74 20.32
#